data_2a8938108d0546f7beb39f613faab78e
#
_entry.id   2a8938108d0546f7beb39f613faab78e
#
_cell.length_a   1.000
_cell.length_b   1.000
_cell.length_c   1.000
_cell.angle_alpha   90.00
_cell.angle_beta   90.00
_cell.angle_gamma   90.00
#
_symmetry.space_group_name_H-M   'P 1'
#
loop_
_entity.id
_entity.type
_entity.pdbx_description
1 polymer ?
#
loop_
_entity_poly.entity_id
_entity_poly.type
_entity_poly.pdbx_seq_one_letter_code
_entity_poly.pdbx_strand_id
1 'polypeptide(L)'
;RDVLGSRGLGDVYKRQVHAGRWESCGSFCFWDTPQMELAGKTLGIVGFGRIGQAVANIARAFGMNVLSYSRTRRPGGEALAKYVDLDTLLAQSDFVSLHCPLTPATAKLINAGTLAKMKAGAILINTSRGGLVDEAAVKAALESGRLRAAAVDVVSEEPIAAGNPLLTAPNCIITPHMAWAPLESRQRLLDCVVENIRCFLGGKPKNVVNL
;
A
#
# COMPACT_ATOMS: atom_id res chain seq x y z
N ARG A 1 -23.90 -4.38 15.09
CA ARG A 1 -22.49 -3.98 15.30
C ARG A 1 -21.68 -4.69 14.26
N ASP A 2 -21.23 -3.95 13.25
CA ASP A 2 -20.38 -4.50 12.18
C ASP A 2 -18.98 -4.78 12.76
N VAL A 3 -18.70 -6.04 12.99
CA VAL A 3 -17.42 -6.51 13.58
C VAL A 3 -16.33 -6.67 12.50
N LEU A 4 -16.65 -6.49 11.24
CA LEU A 4 -15.72 -6.61 10.12
C LEU A 4 -15.36 -5.21 9.58
N GLY A 5 -14.29 -4.63 10.13
CA GLY A 5 -13.81 -3.28 9.85
C GLY A 5 -13.09 -3.10 8.52
N SER A 6 -13.59 -3.63 7.41
CA SER A 6 -13.13 -3.24 6.08
C SER A 6 -14.08 -2.20 5.50
N ARG A 7 -13.85 -0.94 5.85
CA ARG A 7 -14.61 0.21 5.33
C ARG A 7 -14.00 0.69 4.03
N GLY A 8 -14.29 0.00 2.93
CA GLY A 8 -13.94 0.44 1.59
C GLY A 8 -15.18 0.91 0.82
N LEU A 9 -15.08 1.02 -0.50
CA LEU A 9 -16.19 1.34 -1.40
C LEU A 9 -17.43 0.45 -1.13
N GLY A 10 -17.22 -0.80 -0.73
CA GLY A 10 -18.29 -1.71 -0.35
C GLY A 10 -19.17 -1.22 0.82
N ASP A 11 -18.58 -0.56 1.82
CA ASP A 11 -19.35 0.00 2.95
C ASP A 11 -20.17 1.23 2.52
N VAL A 12 -19.66 2.04 1.59
CA VAL A 12 -20.39 3.18 1.02
C VAL A 12 -21.62 2.69 0.25
N TYR A 13 -21.45 1.76 -0.67
CA TYR A 13 -22.56 1.20 -1.46
C TYR A 13 -23.53 0.41 -0.58
N LYS A 14 -23.06 -0.36 0.38
CA LYS A 14 -23.92 -1.04 1.36
C LYS A 14 -24.86 -0.05 2.04
N ARG A 15 -24.35 1.06 2.58
CA ARG A 15 -25.18 2.09 3.22
C ARG A 15 -26.18 2.71 2.26
N GLN A 16 -25.79 3.01 1.03
CA GLN A 16 -26.68 3.55 0.00
C GLN A 16 -27.81 2.57 -0.37
N VAL A 17 -27.51 1.28 -0.47
CA VAL A 17 -28.52 0.24 -0.71
C VAL A 17 -29.50 0.17 0.45
N HIS A 18 -29.01 0.09 1.70
CA HIS A 18 -29.87 0.07 2.89
C HIS A 18 -30.70 1.35 3.08
N ALA A 19 -30.25 2.48 2.54
CA ALA A 19 -30.97 3.74 2.52
C ALA A 19 -32.00 3.84 1.37
N GLY A 20 -32.26 2.76 0.62
CA GLY A 20 -33.27 2.73 -0.45
C GLY A 20 -32.81 3.33 -1.78
N ARG A 21 -31.54 3.66 -1.93
CA ARG A 21 -31.05 4.30 -3.17
C ARG A 21 -31.15 3.36 -4.37
N TRP A 22 -30.94 2.08 -4.18
CA TRP A 22 -31.08 1.12 -5.29
C TRP A 22 -32.52 0.91 -5.69
N GLU A 23 -33.43 0.83 -4.72
CA GLU A 23 -34.88 0.73 -4.95
C GLU A 23 -35.41 1.91 -5.80
N SER A 24 -34.87 3.10 -5.56
CA SER A 24 -35.31 4.36 -6.21
C SER A 24 -34.53 4.74 -7.47
N CYS A 25 -33.51 3.97 -7.88
CA CYS A 25 -32.60 4.41 -8.95
C CYS A 25 -33.14 4.27 -10.38
N GLY A 26 -34.28 3.59 -10.58
CA GLY A 26 -34.89 3.41 -11.91
C GLY A 26 -34.11 2.51 -12.88
N SER A 27 -32.99 1.91 -12.43
CA SER A 27 -32.15 0.99 -13.20
C SER A 27 -31.85 -0.26 -12.40
N PHE A 28 -31.41 -1.35 -13.07
CA PHE A 28 -31.01 -2.57 -12.37
C PHE A 28 -29.72 -2.42 -11.56
N CYS A 29 -28.93 -1.36 -11.79
CA CYS A 29 -27.70 -1.05 -11.07
C CYS A 29 -27.41 0.45 -11.04
N PHE A 30 -26.49 0.87 -10.15
CA PHE A 30 -25.92 2.23 -10.15
C PHE A 30 -24.47 2.20 -9.67
N TRP A 31 -23.70 3.18 -10.09
CA TRP A 31 -22.36 3.49 -9.58
C TRP A 31 -22.10 5.00 -9.68
N ASP A 32 -21.32 5.54 -8.75
CA ASP A 32 -21.02 6.95 -8.67
C ASP A 32 -19.65 7.31 -9.28
N THR A 33 -18.75 6.32 -9.31
CA THR A 33 -17.37 6.50 -9.79
C THR A 33 -17.03 5.41 -10.79
N PRO A 34 -16.27 5.72 -11.85
CA PRO A 34 -15.80 4.71 -12.81
C PRO A 34 -15.02 3.60 -12.10
N GLN A 35 -15.47 2.37 -12.28
CA GLN A 35 -14.79 1.17 -11.77
C GLN A 35 -13.58 0.85 -12.63
N MET A 36 -12.51 0.33 -12.01
CA MET A 36 -11.31 -0.11 -12.71
C MET A 36 -11.10 -1.59 -12.45
N GLU A 37 -10.97 -2.37 -13.53
CA GLU A 37 -10.55 -3.75 -13.44
C GLU A 37 -9.05 -3.86 -13.22
N LEU A 38 -8.61 -4.79 -12.35
CA LEU A 38 -7.20 -5.01 -12.06
C LEU A 38 -6.51 -5.90 -13.11
N ALA A 39 -7.26 -6.81 -13.74
CA ALA A 39 -6.71 -7.70 -14.76
C ALA A 39 -6.04 -6.90 -15.90
N GLY A 40 -4.85 -7.32 -16.30
CA GLY A 40 -4.04 -6.64 -17.31
C GLY A 40 -3.36 -5.33 -16.87
N LYS A 41 -3.67 -4.77 -15.69
CA LYS A 41 -2.96 -3.61 -15.13
C LYS A 41 -1.59 -4.01 -14.60
N THR A 42 -0.72 -3.02 -14.46
CA THR A 42 0.65 -3.22 -13.96
C THR A 42 0.78 -2.70 -12.54
N LEU A 43 1.24 -3.56 -11.62
CA LEU A 43 1.64 -3.21 -10.27
C LEU A 43 3.16 -3.10 -10.20
N GLY A 44 3.69 -1.94 -9.87
CA GLY A 44 5.09 -1.70 -9.54
C GLY A 44 5.32 -1.83 -8.03
N ILE A 45 6.21 -2.72 -7.63
CA ILE A 45 6.56 -2.98 -6.23
C ILE A 45 7.95 -2.44 -5.95
N VAL A 46 8.04 -1.43 -5.09
CA VAL A 46 9.30 -0.86 -4.63
C VAL A 46 9.70 -1.51 -3.30
N GLY A 47 10.74 -2.37 -3.36
CA GLY A 47 11.14 -3.24 -2.25
C GLY A 47 10.53 -4.65 -2.36
N PHE A 48 11.34 -5.63 -2.77
CA PHE A 48 10.86 -6.98 -3.08
C PHE A 48 11.28 -8.00 -2.01
N GLY A 49 11.02 -7.63 -0.73
CA GLY A 49 11.18 -8.50 0.43
C GLY A 49 10.00 -9.47 0.60
N ARG A 50 9.83 -10.04 1.79
CA ARG A 50 8.74 -11.00 2.09
C ARG A 50 7.37 -10.41 1.79
N ILE A 51 7.12 -9.15 2.21
CA ILE A 51 5.83 -8.48 2.01
C ILE A 51 5.62 -8.18 0.52
N GLY A 52 6.60 -7.60 -0.18
CA GLY A 52 6.49 -7.33 -1.61
C GLY A 52 6.21 -8.58 -2.45
N GLN A 53 6.85 -9.72 -2.13
CA GLN A 53 6.57 -11.00 -2.80
C GLN A 53 5.16 -11.53 -2.50
N ALA A 54 4.68 -11.40 -1.26
CA ALA A 54 3.30 -11.78 -0.91
C ALA A 54 2.27 -10.94 -1.69
N VAL A 55 2.50 -9.63 -1.80
CA VAL A 55 1.66 -8.71 -2.60
C VAL A 55 1.72 -9.07 -4.09
N ALA A 56 2.90 -9.42 -4.62
CA ALA A 56 3.05 -9.88 -6.00
C ALA A 56 2.22 -11.13 -6.30
N ASN A 57 2.22 -12.11 -5.40
CA ASN A 57 1.39 -13.32 -5.54
C ASN A 57 -0.10 -12.98 -5.63
N ILE A 58 -0.59 -12.09 -4.76
CA ILE A 58 -1.99 -11.65 -4.75
C ILE A 58 -2.31 -10.90 -6.04
N ALA A 59 -1.46 -9.96 -6.45
CA ALA A 59 -1.66 -9.19 -7.69
C ALA A 59 -1.73 -10.09 -8.92
N ARG A 60 -0.87 -11.10 -9.02
CA ARG A 60 -0.92 -12.10 -10.10
C ARG A 60 -2.20 -12.91 -10.11
N ALA A 61 -2.72 -13.26 -8.94
CA ALA A 61 -4.01 -13.96 -8.82
C ALA A 61 -5.18 -13.10 -9.34
N PHE A 62 -5.05 -11.76 -9.29
CA PHE A 62 -5.98 -10.81 -9.93
C PHE A 62 -5.67 -10.56 -11.42
N GLY A 63 -4.74 -11.30 -12.04
CA GLY A 63 -4.41 -11.12 -13.46
C GLY A 63 -3.56 -9.88 -13.75
N MET A 64 -2.90 -9.29 -12.75
CA MET A 64 -2.03 -8.14 -12.95
C MET A 64 -0.64 -8.54 -13.46
N ASN A 65 -0.01 -7.64 -14.24
CA ASN A 65 1.42 -7.68 -14.50
C ASN A 65 2.17 -7.12 -13.29
N VAL A 66 3.30 -7.73 -12.91
CA VAL A 66 4.06 -7.27 -11.74
C VAL A 66 5.48 -6.89 -12.15
N LEU A 67 5.86 -5.64 -11.86
CA LEU A 67 7.23 -5.14 -11.94
C LEU A 67 7.78 -4.99 -10.52
N SER A 68 9.08 -5.18 -10.34
CA SER A 68 9.74 -4.96 -9.06
C SER A 68 11.04 -4.18 -9.20
N TYR A 69 11.27 -3.28 -8.24
CA TYR A 69 12.54 -2.63 -8.03
C TYR A 69 13.05 -2.97 -6.62
N SER A 70 14.24 -3.54 -6.54
CA SER A 70 14.89 -3.86 -5.28
C SER A 70 16.40 -3.87 -5.45
N ARG A 71 17.15 -3.38 -4.46
CA ARG A 71 18.61 -3.43 -4.45
C ARG A 71 19.16 -4.85 -4.48
N THR A 72 18.44 -5.76 -3.82
CA THR A 72 18.82 -7.18 -3.75
C THR A 72 17.75 -8.02 -4.44
N ARG A 73 18.17 -8.79 -5.43
CA ARG A 73 17.31 -9.81 -6.04
C ARG A 73 17.22 -11.01 -5.10
N ARG A 74 16.02 -11.52 -4.92
CA ARG A 74 15.76 -12.70 -4.07
C ARG A 74 15.63 -13.93 -4.97
N PRO A 75 16.19 -15.08 -4.57
CA PRO A 75 15.98 -16.34 -5.29
C PRO A 75 14.47 -16.62 -5.47
N GLY A 76 14.07 -17.01 -6.68
CA GLY A 76 12.67 -17.27 -7.02
C GLY A 76 11.80 -16.01 -7.22
N GLY A 77 12.35 -14.82 -7.01
CA GLY A 77 11.60 -13.57 -7.20
C GLY A 77 11.22 -13.29 -8.64
N GLU A 78 12.05 -13.76 -9.60
CA GLU A 78 11.80 -13.66 -11.04
C GLU A 78 10.53 -14.40 -11.49
N ALA A 79 10.13 -15.44 -10.77
CA ALA A 79 8.87 -16.14 -11.03
C ALA A 79 7.63 -15.32 -10.66
N LEU A 80 7.79 -14.29 -9.82
CA LEU A 80 6.69 -13.49 -9.29
C LEU A 80 6.59 -12.11 -9.95
N ALA A 81 7.72 -11.52 -10.36
CA ALA A 81 7.78 -10.18 -10.90
C ALA A 81 8.98 -10.01 -11.85
N LYS A 82 8.84 -9.15 -12.85
CA LYS A 82 9.95 -8.70 -13.67
C LYS A 82 10.73 -7.62 -12.93
N TYR A 83 12.03 -7.86 -12.68
CA TYR A 83 12.91 -6.86 -12.10
C TYR A 83 13.29 -5.79 -13.13
N VAL A 84 13.08 -4.54 -12.77
CA VAL A 84 13.40 -3.36 -13.60
C VAL A 84 14.07 -2.29 -12.72
N ASP A 85 14.63 -1.25 -13.37
CA ASP A 85 15.05 -0.03 -12.66
C ASP A 85 13.84 0.78 -12.17
N LEU A 86 14.09 1.75 -11.28
CA LEU A 86 13.02 2.53 -10.65
C LEU A 86 12.25 3.37 -11.68
N ASP A 87 12.95 3.99 -12.63
CA ASP A 87 12.33 4.87 -13.63
C ASP A 87 11.40 4.07 -14.55
N THR A 88 11.83 2.92 -15.00
CA THR A 88 11.00 1.97 -15.77
C THR A 88 9.78 1.53 -14.98
N LEU A 89 9.95 1.18 -13.68
CA LEU A 89 8.85 0.80 -12.82
C LEU A 89 7.82 1.93 -12.72
N LEU A 90 8.26 3.14 -12.42
CA LEU A 90 7.38 4.31 -12.27
C LEU A 90 6.62 4.63 -13.56
N ALA A 91 7.31 4.59 -14.71
CA ALA A 91 6.73 4.92 -16.00
C ALA A 91 5.70 3.89 -16.51
N GLN A 92 5.83 2.62 -16.12
CA GLN A 92 4.98 1.54 -16.65
C GLN A 92 3.87 1.10 -15.70
N SER A 93 3.89 1.53 -14.43
CA SER A 93 2.96 1.03 -13.41
C SER A 93 1.68 1.85 -13.34
N ASP A 94 0.54 1.17 -13.35
CA ASP A 94 -0.77 1.75 -13.03
C ASP A 94 -0.94 1.93 -11.52
N PHE A 95 -0.29 1.06 -10.74
CA PHE A 95 -0.23 1.10 -9.27
C PHE A 95 1.23 1.00 -8.84
N VAL A 96 1.65 1.85 -7.91
CA VAL A 96 2.97 1.79 -7.27
C VAL A 96 2.80 1.54 -5.79
N SER A 97 3.36 0.43 -5.28
CA SER A 97 3.26 0.03 -3.88
C SER A 97 4.64 -0.03 -3.22
N LEU A 98 4.77 0.63 -2.06
CA LEU A 98 6.04 0.76 -1.35
C LEU A 98 6.17 -0.31 -0.26
N HIS A 99 7.25 -1.10 -0.33
CA HIS A 99 7.59 -2.17 0.62
C HIS A 99 9.08 -2.16 0.99
N CYS A 100 9.75 -1.03 0.78
CA CYS A 100 11.16 -0.85 1.17
C CYS A 100 11.26 -0.21 2.57
N PRO A 101 12.39 -0.43 3.29
CA PRO A 101 12.64 0.26 4.55
C PRO A 101 12.93 1.76 4.31
N LEU A 102 12.64 2.58 5.31
CA LEU A 102 13.10 3.97 5.34
C LEU A 102 14.58 3.99 5.75
N THR A 103 15.40 4.57 4.91
CA THR A 103 16.82 4.80 5.11
C THR A 103 17.20 6.16 4.54
N PRO A 104 18.38 6.72 4.79
CA PRO A 104 18.80 7.96 4.12
C PRO A 104 18.71 7.90 2.59
N ALA A 105 18.93 6.73 1.99
CA ALA A 105 18.86 6.55 0.54
C ALA A 105 17.42 6.39 0.00
N THR A 106 16.45 6.14 0.85
CA THR A 106 15.03 5.97 0.47
C THR A 106 14.12 7.04 1.04
N ALA A 107 14.65 7.95 1.86
CA ALA A 107 13.92 9.10 2.36
C ALA A 107 13.42 9.95 1.18
N LYS A 108 12.11 10.27 1.20
CA LYS A 108 11.43 11.00 0.12
C LYS A 108 11.70 10.41 -1.28
N LEU A 109 11.77 9.07 -1.37
CA LEU A 109 11.91 8.37 -2.64
C LEU A 109 10.81 8.77 -3.62
N ILE A 110 9.59 8.94 -3.10
CA ILE A 110 8.46 9.51 -3.83
C ILE A 110 8.40 11.01 -3.56
N ASN A 111 8.81 11.79 -4.53
CA ASN A 111 8.90 13.24 -4.51
C ASN A 111 8.41 13.82 -5.85
N ALA A 112 8.41 15.13 -6.03
CA ALA A 112 7.93 15.78 -7.25
C ALA A 112 8.60 15.24 -8.52
N GLY A 113 9.92 14.98 -8.48
CA GLY A 113 10.67 14.44 -9.62
C GLY A 113 10.27 13.01 -9.99
N THR A 114 10.11 12.13 -9.00
CA THR A 114 9.68 10.74 -9.24
C THR A 114 8.19 10.64 -9.58
N LEU A 115 7.34 11.49 -8.98
CA LEU A 115 5.93 11.61 -9.34
C LEU A 115 5.75 12.06 -10.80
N ALA A 116 6.61 12.96 -11.29
CA ALA A 116 6.59 13.35 -12.69
C ALA A 116 6.92 12.22 -13.67
N LYS A 117 7.67 11.20 -13.22
CA LYS A 117 8.00 10.00 -14.02
C LYS A 117 6.91 8.93 -13.97
N MET A 118 6.01 8.96 -12.98
CA MET A 118 4.94 7.97 -12.87
C MET A 118 3.99 8.09 -14.08
N LYS A 119 3.31 7.00 -14.39
CA LYS A 119 2.25 6.98 -15.39
C LYS A 119 1.15 7.98 -15.00
N ALA A 120 0.63 8.76 -15.95
CA ALA A 120 -0.47 9.68 -15.67
C ALA A 120 -1.69 8.92 -15.16
N GLY A 121 -2.28 9.39 -14.06
CA GLY A 121 -3.39 8.72 -13.42
C GLY A 121 -3.03 7.44 -12.64
N ALA A 122 -1.75 7.22 -12.34
CA ALA A 122 -1.33 6.12 -11.47
C ALA A 122 -1.86 6.28 -10.03
N ILE A 123 -1.89 5.18 -9.30
CA ILE A 123 -2.28 5.12 -7.90
C ILE A 123 -1.05 4.78 -7.05
N LEU A 124 -0.81 5.56 -5.99
CA LEU A 124 0.27 5.33 -5.03
C LEU A 124 -0.26 4.62 -3.77
N ILE A 125 0.44 3.58 -3.31
CA ILE A 125 0.11 2.84 -2.09
C ILE A 125 1.34 2.82 -1.17
N ASN A 126 1.16 3.27 0.07
CA ASN A 126 2.21 3.23 1.09
C ASN A 126 1.72 2.64 2.41
N THR A 127 2.08 1.40 2.68
CA THR A 127 1.88 0.72 3.96
C THR A 127 3.22 0.41 4.66
N SER A 128 4.28 1.11 4.28
CA SER A 128 5.64 0.88 4.77
C SER A 128 6.06 1.90 5.81
N ARG A 129 6.52 3.07 5.38
CA ARG A 129 6.93 4.19 6.24
C ARG A 129 6.56 5.52 5.59
N GLY A 130 6.05 6.47 6.36
CA GLY A 130 5.64 7.79 5.86
C GLY A 130 6.79 8.59 5.25
N GLY A 131 7.96 8.56 5.86
CA GLY A 131 9.15 9.27 5.36
C GLY A 131 9.68 8.83 3.99
N LEU A 132 9.14 7.76 3.39
CA LEU A 132 9.42 7.39 1.98
C LEU A 132 8.80 8.36 0.98
N VAL A 133 7.86 9.20 1.42
CA VAL A 133 7.03 10.04 0.57
C VAL A 133 7.19 11.49 0.98
N ASP A 134 7.29 12.38 0.00
CA ASP A 134 7.08 13.81 0.20
C ASP A 134 5.56 14.09 0.13
N GLU A 135 4.94 14.27 1.28
CA GLU A 135 3.49 14.39 1.40
C GLU A 135 2.94 15.63 0.69
N ALA A 136 3.69 16.73 0.68
CA ALA A 136 3.30 17.94 -0.04
C ALA A 136 3.33 17.71 -1.57
N ALA A 137 4.35 17.00 -2.06
CA ALA A 137 4.44 16.67 -3.47
C ALA A 137 3.32 15.69 -3.90
N VAL A 138 2.95 14.73 -3.04
CA VAL A 138 1.81 13.82 -3.32
C VAL A 138 0.50 14.59 -3.35
N LYS A 139 0.26 15.50 -2.40
CA LYS A 139 -0.93 16.37 -2.43
C LYS A 139 -1.02 17.14 -3.75
N ALA A 140 0.05 17.83 -4.17
CA ALA A 140 0.10 18.57 -5.41
C ALA A 140 -0.16 17.68 -6.65
N ALA A 141 0.37 16.43 -6.64
CA ALA A 141 0.13 15.48 -7.71
C ALA A 141 -1.33 14.98 -7.77
N LEU A 142 -2.00 14.87 -6.64
CA LEU A 142 -3.43 14.54 -6.55
C LEU A 142 -4.30 15.72 -7.01
N GLU A 143 -3.99 16.93 -6.57
CA GLU A 143 -4.71 18.16 -6.96
C GLU A 143 -4.60 18.44 -8.47
N SER A 144 -3.45 18.19 -9.06
CA SER A 144 -3.24 18.34 -10.51
C SER A 144 -3.79 17.18 -11.34
N GLY A 145 -4.27 16.11 -10.74
CA GLY A 145 -4.68 14.88 -11.44
C GLY A 145 -3.51 14.04 -11.99
N ARG A 146 -2.27 14.38 -11.68
CA ARG A 146 -1.09 13.58 -12.04
C ARG A 146 -1.16 12.18 -11.41
N LEU A 147 -1.57 12.10 -10.14
CA LEU A 147 -2.02 10.89 -9.48
C LEU A 147 -3.55 10.85 -9.48
N ARG A 148 -4.11 9.69 -9.78
CA ARG A 148 -5.55 9.43 -9.66
C ARG A 148 -5.97 9.33 -8.19
N ALA A 149 -5.18 8.64 -7.38
CA ALA A 149 -5.43 8.43 -5.96
C ALA A 149 -4.16 8.06 -5.21
N ALA A 150 -4.20 8.21 -3.89
CA ALA A 150 -3.22 7.63 -2.97
C ALA A 150 -3.92 6.88 -1.84
N ALA A 151 -3.30 5.79 -1.37
CA ALA A 151 -3.73 5.05 -0.19
C ALA A 151 -2.52 4.88 0.75
N VAL A 152 -2.59 5.47 1.93
CA VAL A 152 -1.49 5.46 2.89
C VAL A 152 -1.97 4.97 4.25
N ASP A 153 -1.22 4.05 4.84
CA ASP A 153 -1.43 3.60 6.24
C ASP A 153 -0.44 4.27 7.20
N VAL A 154 0.51 5.02 6.64
CA VAL A 154 1.63 5.63 7.35
C VAL A 154 1.87 7.05 6.88
N VAL A 155 2.29 7.93 7.79
CA VAL A 155 2.62 9.33 7.51
C VAL A 155 3.96 9.70 8.12
N SER A 156 4.50 10.87 7.74
CA SER A 156 5.85 11.31 8.15
C SER A 156 5.97 11.52 9.67
N GLU A 157 4.89 11.97 10.31
CA GLU A 157 4.79 12.16 11.75
C GLU A 157 3.55 11.42 12.27
N GLU A 158 3.74 10.52 13.23
CA GLU A 158 2.67 9.69 13.82
C GLU A 158 2.63 9.88 15.35
N PRO A 159 1.44 10.18 15.94
CA PRO A 159 0.14 10.41 15.28
C PRO A 159 0.15 11.54 14.28
N ILE A 160 -0.72 11.46 13.25
CA ILE A 160 -0.78 12.45 12.17
C ILE A 160 -0.99 13.87 12.72
N ALA A 161 -0.12 14.79 12.30
CA ALA A 161 -0.25 16.21 12.68
C ALA A 161 -1.46 16.86 11.99
N ALA A 162 -2.16 17.77 12.69
CA ALA A 162 -3.33 18.47 12.14
C ALA A 162 -3.05 19.26 10.85
N GLY A 163 -1.81 19.69 10.63
CA GLY A 163 -1.36 20.38 9.42
C GLY A 163 -0.84 19.46 8.31
N ASN A 164 -0.97 18.13 8.45
CA ASN A 164 -0.48 17.22 7.43
C ASN A 164 -1.19 17.46 6.09
N PRO A 165 -0.45 17.68 4.98
CA PRO A 165 -1.02 18.03 3.69
C PRO A 165 -1.97 16.97 3.13
N LEU A 166 -1.78 15.69 3.46
CA LEU A 166 -2.60 14.59 2.96
C LEU A 166 -4.04 14.63 3.51
N LEU A 167 -4.27 15.24 4.68
CA LEU A 167 -5.62 15.37 5.27
C LEU A 167 -6.60 16.14 4.37
N THR A 168 -6.08 17.03 3.55
CA THR A 168 -6.89 17.86 2.62
C THR A 168 -6.66 17.49 1.15
N ALA A 169 -5.86 16.47 0.88
CA ALA A 169 -5.59 16.01 -0.49
C ALA A 169 -6.82 15.27 -1.06
N PRO A 170 -7.25 15.59 -2.31
CA PRO A 170 -8.33 14.86 -2.93
C PRO A 170 -7.93 13.40 -3.21
N ASN A 171 -8.90 12.48 -3.20
CA ASN A 171 -8.69 11.06 -3.52
C ASN A 171 -7.56 10.40 -2.71
N CYS A 172 -7.31 10.85 -1.49
CA CYS A 172 -6.34 10.28 -0.56
C CYS A 172 -7.06 9.48 0.53
N ILE A 173 -6.82 8.18 0.58
CA ILE A 173 -7.28 7.32 1.68
C ILE A 173 -6.16 7.23 2.71
N ILE A 174 -6.47 7.57 3.96
CA ILE A 174 -5.52 7.50 5.08
C ILE A 174 -6.09 6.55 6.13
N THR A 175 -5.29 5.58 6.56
CA THR A 175 -5.60 4.72 7.69
C THR A 175 -4.54 4.91 8.80
N PRO A 176 -4.90 4.71 10.09
CA PRO A 176 -4.05 5.13 11.21
C PRO A 176 -3.03 4.04 11.60
N HIS A 177 -2.11 3.69 10.67
CA HIS A 177 -1.04 2.71 10.87
C HIS A 177 -1.56 1.38 11.44
N MET A 178 -2.57 0.82 10.79
CA MET A 178 -3.29 -0.36 11.28
C MET A 178 -3.11 -1.62 10.42
N ALA A 179 -2.28 -1.59 9.40
CA ALA A 179 -2.07 -2.75 8.50
C ALA A 179 -1.54 -3.99 9.24
N TRP A 180 -0.95 -3.83 10.43
CA TRP A 180 -0.45 -4.90 11.31
C TRP A 180 -1.49 -5.41 12.33
N ALA A 181 -2.62 -4.72 12.51
CA ALA A 181 -3.53 -4.85 13.64
C ALA A 181 -4.52 -6.04 13.64
N PRO A 182 -4.66 -6.90 12.59
CA PRO A 182 -5.54 -8.07 12.68
C PRO A 182 -5.23 -8.92 13.91
N LEU A 183 -6.27 -9.44 14.57
CA LEU A 183 -6.15 -10.22 15.81
C LEU A 183 -5.16 -11.38 15.66
N GLU A 184 -5.27 -12.11 14.56
CA GLU A 184 -4.42 -13.27 14.26
C GLU A 184 -2.95 -12.87 14.04
N SER A 185 -2.71 -11.70 13.47
CA SER A 185 -1.34 -11.17 13.29
C SER A 185 -0.71 -10.80 14.63
N ARG A 186 -1.48 -10.16 15.52
CA ARG A 186 -1.04 -9.83 16.88
C ARG A 186 -0.79 -11.08 17.72
N GLN A 187 -1.65 -12.10 17.59
CA GLN A 187 -1.44 -13.38 18.28
C GLN A 187 -0.14 -14.03 17.83
N ARG A 188 0.11 -14.14 16.52
CA ARG A 188 1.38 -14.69 16.01
C ARG A 188 2.60 -13.90 16.48
N LEU A 189 2.47 -12.57 16.61
CA LEU A 189 3.55 -11.75 17.15
C LEU A 189 3.84 -12.09 18.63
N LEU A 190 2.79 -12.20 19.45
CA LEU A 190 2.92 -12.59 20.86
C LEU A 190 3.54 -13.98 21.00
N ASP A 191 3.09 -14.95 20.21
CA ASP A 191 3.65 -16.31 20.21
C ASP A 191 5.14 -16.28 19.85
N CYS A 192 5.53 -15.46 18.87
CA CYS A 192 6.94 -15.26 18.49
C CYS A 192 7.75 -14.65 19.65
N VAL A 193 7.22 -13.65 20.35
CA VAL A 193 7.87 -13.02 21.50
C VAL A 193 8.08 -14.03 22.63
N VAL A 194 7.05 -14.79 22.96
CA VAL A 194 7.13 -15.86 23.99
C VAL A 194 8.20 -16.89 23.63
N GLU A 195 8.23 -17.33 22.38
CA GLU A 195 9.24 -18.30 21.92
C GLU A 195 10.66 -17.71 21.95
N ASN A 196 10.84 -16.44 21.57
CA ASN A 196 12.13 -15.76 21.65
C ASN A 196 12.64 -15.69 23.09
N ILE A 197 11.77 -15.37 24.06
CA ILE A 197 12.13 -15.35 25.49
C ILE A 197 12.52 -16.74 25.98
N ARG A 198 11.72 -17.77 25.64
CA ARG A 198 12.05 -19.18 26.01
C ARG A 198 13.40 -19.59 25.47
N CYS A 199 13.68 -19.31 24.20
CA CYS A 199 14.94 -19.65 23.57
C CYS A 199 16.11 -18.88 24.17
N PHE A 200 15.93 -17.61 24.50
CA PHE A 200 16.95 -16.81 25.18
C PHE A 200 17.30 -17.39 26.56
N LEU A 201 16.29 -17.67 27.40
CA LEU A 201 16.48 -18.27 28.73
C LEU A 201 17.10 -19.68 28.66
N GLY A 202 16.79 -20.43 27.60
CA GLY A 202 17.38 -21.74 27.33
C GLY A 202 18.79 -21.73 26.71
N GLY A 203 19.42 -20.55 26.57
CA GLY A 203 20.77 -20.40 26.02
C GLY A 203 20.86 -20.61 24.49
N LYS A 204 19.73 -20.65 23.77
CA LYS A 204 19.64 -20.83 22.31
C LYS A 204 18.80 -19.71 21.67
N PRO A 205 19.27 -18.46 21.70
CA PRO A 205 18.48 -17.32 21.21
C PRO A 205 18.11 -17.47 19.75
N LYS A 206 16.87 -17.09 19.39
CA LYS A 206 16.33 -17.05 18.03
C LYS A 206 16.04 -15.61 17.61
N ASN A 207 16.00 -15.37 16.30
CA ASN A 207 15.66 -14.08 15.70
C ASN A 207 16.55 -12.91 16.18
N VAL A 208 17.81 -13.21 16.49
CA VAL A 208 18.79 -12.19 16.89
C VAL A 208 19.12 -11.30 15.70
N VAL A 209 19.01 -9.98 15.86
CA VAL A 209 19.19 -8.98 14.77
C VAL A 209 20.42 -8.10 14.96
N ASN A 210 21.10 -8.21 16.09
CA ASN A 210 22.24 -7.39 16.51
C ASN A 210 23.42 -8.28 16.99
N LEU A 211 23.87 -9.18 16.13
CA LEU A 211 25.07 -9.98 16.33
C LEU A 211 26.31 -9.17 16.03
#